data_c6c2e6d269f461c181bbcc60e86c8f2d
#
_entry.id   c6c2e6d269f461c181bbcc60e86c8f2d
#
_cell.length_a   1.000
_cell.length_b   1.000
_cell.length_c   1.000
_cell.angle_alpha   90.00
_cell.angle_beta   90.00
_cell.angle_gamma   90.00
#
_symmetry.space_group_name_H-M   'P 1'
#
loop_
_entity.id
_entity.type
_entity.pdbx_description
1 polymer ?
#
loop_
_entity_poly.entity_id
_entity_poly.type
_entity_poly.pdbx_seq_one_letter_code
_entity_poly.pdbx_strand_id
1 'polypeptide(L)'
;MDLIDKKILVTLFKDGRISQRKLAEMLNLSATSLNYRFNKLLNDGVIKGFTLFVDPNLYNKYYATVSFKNYKEVDYNFITVKIKCLEEENVYTIMGNSINDLKDKVDLMSKELGEPNMVYLPISQTPFKPSGVDIEIIKALAKNPRAETAEISKETGLPTKTIQRRMNALESRNLVRVLPLIDLYKADIVVFGIFSEIISKMNFLDSCKFLEFKEGDKGVVVCATESMGNAEKYLKFAREIDQNSQIMITVDYSIRTDIALKELEDIENKAIIRSK
;
A
#
# COMPACT_ATOMS: atom_id res chain seq x y z
N MET A 1 8.01 -3.51 -23.45
CA MET A 1 7.91 -2.26 -22.67
C MET A 1 9.30 -1.62 -22.63
N ASP A 2 9.41 -0.32 -22.88
CA ASP A 2 10.69 0.40 -22.81
C ASP A 2 10.94 0.98 -21.39
N LEU A 3 12.13 1.57 -21.19
CA LEU A 3 12.53 2.13 -19.90
C LEU A 3 11.62 3.28 -19.45
N ILE A 4 11.05 4.04 -20.38
CA ILE A 4 10.15 5.15 -20.06
C ILE A 4 8.83 4.61 -19.49
N ASP A 5 8.28 3.57 -20.10
CA ASP A 5 7.07 2.92 -19.61
C ASP A 5 7.28 2.36 -18.19
N LYS A 6 8.44 1.72 -17.93
CA LYS A 6 8.81 1.25 -16.59
C LYS A 6 8.90 2.39 -15.57
N LYS A 7 9.49 3.52 -15.94
CA LYS A 7 9.56 4.71 -15.08
C LYS A 7 8.17 5.29 -14.79
N ILE A 8 7.25 5.26 -15.76
CA ILE A 8 5.84 5.62 -15.50
C ILE A 8 5.27 4.75 -14.39
N LEU A 9 5.38 3.43 -14.50
CA LEU A 9 4.85 2.48 -13.53
C LEU A 9 5.48 2.64 -12.14
N VAL A 10 6.80 2.75 -12.05
CA VAL A 10 7.52 2.98 -10.78
C VAL A 10 7.09 4.29 -10.13
N THR A 11 6.92 5.35 -10.92
CA THR A 11 6.46 6.65 -10.40
C THR A 11 5.02 6.56 -9.87
N LEU A 12 4.13 5.79 -10.51
CA LEU A 12 2.77 5.58 -10.04
C LEU A 12 2.70 4.84 -8.69
N PHE A 13 3.63 3.94 -8.40
CA PHE A 13 3.73 3.34 -7.06
C PHE A 13 4.09 4.38 -5.99
N LYS A 14 4.98 5.33 -6.31
CA LYS A 14 5.38 6.39 -5.38
C LYS A 14 4.27 7.43 -5.16
N ASP A 15 3.57 7.79 -6.23
CA ASP A 15 2.46 8.75 -6.22
C ASP A 15 1.38 8.31 -7.22
N GLY A 16 0.42 7.50 -6.75
CA GLY A 16 -0.69 7.02 -7.57
C GLY A 16 -1.64 8.12 -8.03
N ARG A 17 -1.56 9.32 -7.43
CA ARG A 17 -2.37 10.50 -7.78
C ARG A 17 -1.61 11.54 -8.60
N ILE A 18 -0.34 11.29 -8.93
CA ILE A 18 0.43 12.22 -9.75
C ILE A 18 -0.34 12.62 -11.01
N SER A 19 -0.43 13.93 -11.28
CA SER A 19 -1.09 14.41 -12.49
C SER A 19 -0.28 14.02 -13.73
N GLN A 20 -0.96 13.79 -14.84
CA GLN A 20 -0.29 13.48 -16.11
C GLN A 20 0.70 14.57 -16.51
N ARG A 21 0.37 15.85 -16.26
CA ARG A 21 1.28 16.97 -16.53
C ARG A 21 2.57 16.85 -15.73
N LYS A 22 2.48 16.65 -14.40
CA LYS A 22 3.65 16.51 -13.52
C LYS A 22 4.49 15.28 -13.89
N LEU A 23 3.84 14.17 -14.22
CA LEU A 23 4.50 12.94 -14.66
C LEU A 23 5.25 13.16 -15.99
N ALA A 24 4.65 13.88 -16.96
CA ALA A 24 5.30 14.22 -18.22
C ALA A 24 6.54 15.10 -17.99
N GLU A 25 6.41 16.14 -17.15
CA GLU A 25 7.51 17.02 -16.76
C GLU A 25 8.67 16.24 -16.13
N MET A 26 8.37 15.35 -15.17
CA MET A 26 9.38 14.52 -14.49
C MET A 26 10.15 13.57 -15.44
N LEU A 27 9.47 13.09 -16.47
CA LEU A 27 10.05 12.13 -17.44
C LEU A 27 10.58 12.81 -18.70
N ASN A 28 10.59 14.14 -18.78
CA ASN A 28 10.94 14.93 -19.95
C ASN A 28 10.17 14.52 -21.22
N LEU A 29 8.85 14.29 -21.07
CA LEU A 29 7.94 13.94 -22.15
C LEU A 29 7.00 15.10 -22.48
N SER A 30 6.54 15.15 -23.75
CA SER A 30 5.36 15.94 -24.07
C SER A 30 4.10 15.33 -23.47
N ALA A 31 3.07 16.16 -23.19
CA ALA A 31 1.79 15.68 -22.68
C ALA A 31 1.16 14.63 -23.63
N THR A 32 1.28 14.83 -24.94
CA THR A 32 0.78 13.89 -25.96
C THR A 32 1.52 12.55 -25.90
N SER A 33 2.85 12.58 -25.77
CA SER A 33 3.65 11.35 -25.67
C SER A 33 3.33 10.56 -24.40
N LEU A 34 3.20 11.25 -23.26
CA LEU A 34 2.79 10.59 -22.01
C LEU A 34 1.39 10.01 -22.12
N ASN A 35 0.42 10.76 -22.63
CA ASN A 35 -0.97 10.28 -22.77
C ASN A 35 -1.06 9.04 -23.66
N TYR A 36 -0.35 9.01 -24.78
CA TYR A 36 -0.25 7.85 -25.65
C TYR A 36 0.28 6.62 -24.88
N ARG A 37 1.40 6.75 -24.15
CA ARG A 37 2.02 5.67 -23.37
C ARG A 37 1.11 5.20 -22.24
N PHE A 38 0.53 6.12 -21.51
CA PHE A 38 -0.37 5.81 -20.39
C PHE A 38 -1.61 5.03 -20.87
N ASN A 39 -2.24 5.49 -21.95
CA ASN A 39 -3.38 4.78 -22.54
C ASN A 39 -3.00 3.42 -23.11
N LYS A 40 -1.81 3.29 -23.70
CA LYS A 40 -1.30 2.00 -24.15
C LYS A 40 -1.12 1.03 -22.98
N LEU A 41 -0.53 1.47 -21.86
CA LEU A 41 -0.38 0.65 -20.65
C LEU A 41 -1.74 0.19 -20.07
N LEU A 42 -2.76 1.04 -20.15
CA LEU A 42 -4.14 0.69 -19.77
C LEU A 42 -4.74 -0.34 -20.75
N ASN A 43 -4.67 -0.09 -22.05
CA ASN A 43 -5.27 -0.94 -23.09
C ASN A 43 -4.62 -2.33 -23.15
N ASP A 44 -3.31 -2.41 -22.95
CA ASP A 44 -2.56 -3.67 -22.89
C ASP A 44 -2.80 -4.42 -21.55
N GLY A 45 -3.56 -3.83 -20.62
CA GLY A 45 -3.86 -4.38 -19.31
C GLY A 45 -2.64 -4.53 -18.40
N VAL A 46 -1.60 -3.71 -18.62
CA VAL A 46 -0.47 -3.57 -17.69
C VAL A 46 -0.90 -2.80 -16.46
N ILE A 47 -1.59 -1.67 -16.65
CA ILE A 47 -2.30 -0.95 -15.58
C ILE A 47 -3.75 -1.44 -15.60
N LYS A 48 -4.17 -2.19 -14.58
CA LYS A 48 -5.55 -2.68 -14.41
C LYS A 48 -6.46 -1.64 -13.78
N GLY A 49 -5.89 -0.61 -13.14
CA GLY A 49 -6.62 0.44 -12.44
C GLY A 49 -5.83 1.00 -11.26
N PHE A 50 -6.57 1.57 -10.32
CA PHE A 50 -6.03 2.11 -9.06
C PHE A 50 -6.90 1.66 -7.90
N THR A 51 -6.30 1.54 -6.73
CA THR A 51 -6.98 1.17 -5.49
C THR A 51 -6.56 2.10 -4.36
N LEU A 52 -7.35 2.10 -3.29
CA LEU A 52 -7.07 2.87 -2.09
C LEU A 52 -6.58 1.94 -0.98
N PHE A 53 -5.35 2.12 -0.55
CA PHE A 53 -4.87 1.57 0.71
C PHE A 53 -5.33 2.49 1.85
N VAL A 54 -5.91 1.89 2.88
CA VAL A 54 -6.33 2.58 4.12
C VAL A 54 -5.70 1.85 5.29
N ASP A 55 -4.87 2.55 6.06
CA ASP A 55 -4.21 1.98 7.23
C ASP A 55 -5.25 1.56 8.29
N PRO A 56 -5.18 0.35 8.85
CA PRO A 56 -6.12 -0.13 9.86
C PRO A 56 -6.24 0.76 11.09
N ASN A 57 -5.18 1.46 11.49
CA ASN A 57 -5.24 2.39 12.60
C ASN A 57 -6.22 3.54 12.35
N LEU A 58 -6.47 3.92 11.09
CA LEU A 58 -7.42 4.97 10.74
C LEU A 58 -8.88 4.59 11.07
N TYR A 59 -9.22 3.31 11.02
CA TYR A 59 -10.55 2.83 11.38
C TYR A 59 -10.57 2.02 12.69
N ASN A 60 -9.72 2.45 13.64
CA ASN A 60 -9.69 1.94 15.02
C ASN A 60 -9.32 0.46 15.13
N LYS A 61 -8.46 -0.04 14.25
CA LYS A 61 -7.90 -1.40 14.30
C LYS A 61 -6.39 -1.38 14.44
N TYR A 62 -5.87 -2.41 15.07
CA TYR A 62 -4.44 -2.74 15.04
C TYR A 62 -4.14 -3.55 13.79
N TYR A 63 -2.88 -3.59 13.36
CA TYR A 63 -2.45 -4.42 12.26
C TYR A 63 -1.17 -5.19 12.57
N ALA A 64 -0.97 -6.28 11.86
CA ALA A 64 0.29 -7.00 11.78
C ALA A 64 0.55 -7.40 10.32
N THR A 65 1.81 -7.52 9.95
CA THR A 65 2.23 -8.12 8.69
C THR A 65 2.93 -9.44 8.99
N VAL A 66 2.46 -10.50 8.36
CA VAL A 66 2.95 -11.86 8.58
C VAL A 66 3.27 -12.52 7.26
N SER A 67 4.32 -13.34 7.20
CA SER A 67 4.61 -14.14 6.02
C SER A 67 4.69 -15.62 6.34
N PHE A 68 4.30 -16.44 5.36
CA PHE A 68 4.33 -17.89 5.43
C PHE A 68 4.94 -18.45 4.15
N LYS A 69 5.87 -19.40 4.29
CA LYS A 69 6.37 -20.19 3.16
C LYS A 69 5.38 -21.28 2.80
N ASN A 70 4.43 -20.96 1.96
CA ASN A 70 3.37 -21.87 1.56
C ASN A 70 2.74 -21.44 0.24
N TYR A 71 2.48 -22.39 -0.68
CA TYR A 71 1.68 -22.13 -1.90
C TYR A 71 0.19 -21.92 -1.63
N LYS A 72 -0.29 -22.37 -0.47
CA LYS A 72 -1.69 -22.26 -0.09
C LYS A 72 -2.02 -20.80 0.22
N GLU A 73 -3.06 -20.32 -0.42
CA GLU A 73 -3.63 -18.99 -0.13
C GLU A 73 -4.83 -19.15 0.81
N VAL A 74 -4.97 -18.21 1.74
CA VAL A 74 -6.12 -18.11 2.64
C VAL A 74 -6.86 -16.81 2.40
N ASP A 75 -8.16 -16.80 2.67
CA ASP A 75 -9.02 -15.63 2.50
C ASP A 75 -9.88 -15.40 3.74
N TYR A 76 -9.29 -14.75 4.75
CA TYR A 76 -10.01 -14.32 5.93
C TYR A 76 -10.49 -12.87 5.80
N ASN A 77 -11.62 -12.54 6.43
CA ASN A 77 -12.21 -11.20 6.44
C ASN A 77 -11.39 -10.15 7.22
N PHE A 78 -10.33 -10.57 7.91
CA PHE A 78 -9.40 -9.70 8.61
C PHE A 78 -8.08 -9.48 7.84
N ILE A 79 -7.93 -10.04 6.64
CA ILE A 79 -6.77 -9.82 5.76
C ILE A 79 -7.06 -8.59 4.90
N THR A 80 -6.28 -7.52 5.07
CA THR A 80 -6.46 -6.26 4.34
C THR A 80 -5.56 -6.14 3.12
N VAL A 81 -4.39 -6.79 3.14
CA VAL A 81 -3.45 -6.87 2.01
C VAL A 81 -2.95 -8.30 1.87
N LYS A 82 -2.87 -8.78 0.64
CA LYS A 82 -2.20 -10.04 0.28
C LYS A 82 -1.10 -9.71 -0.72
N ILE A 83 0.08 -10.27 -0.51
CA ILE A 83 1.21 -10.16 -1.42
C ILE A 83 1.74 -11.56 -1.65
N LYS A 84 1.81 -11.96 -2.91
CA LYS A 84 2.42 -13.20 -3.34
C LYS A 84 3.84 -12.91 -3.76
N CYS A 85 4.80 -13.60 -3.16
CA CYS A 85 6.21 -13.42 -3.46
C CYS A 85 6.79 -14.61 -4.21
N LEU A 86 7.95 -14.42 -4.83
CA LEU A 86 8.78 -15.52 -5.30
C LEU A 86 9.12 -16.45 -4.12
N GLU A 87 9.63 -17.64 -4.42
CA GLU A 87 10.03 -18.63 -3.41
C GLU A 87 8.89 -19.13 -2.51
N GLU A 88 7.67 -19.17 -3.05
CA GLU A 88 6.51 -19.75 -2.35
C GLU A 88 6.11 -19.00 -1.09
N GLU A 89 6.48 -17.74 -0.96
CA GLU A 89 6.16 -16.94 0.20
C GLU A 89 4.93 -16.05 -0.04
N ASN A 90 3.98 -16.12 0.88
CA ASN A 90 2.82 -15.24 0.92
C ASN A 90 2.92 -14.30 2.12
N VAL A 91 2.72 -13.01 1.89
CA VAL A 91 2.71 -11.97 2.92
C VAL A 91 1.29 -11.44 3.08
N TYR A 92 0.84 -11.34 4.31
CA TYR A 92 -0.49 -10.86 4.66
C TYR A 92 -0.40 -9.69 5.64
N THR A 93 -1.10 -8.60 5.36
CA THR A 93 -1.40 -7.61 6.40
C THR A 93 -2.77 -7.94 6.97
N ILE A 94 -2.82 -8.19 8.26
CA ILE A 94 -4.02 -8.55 9.00
C ILE A 94 -4.42 -7.43 9.96
N MET A 95 -5.71 -7.31 10.25
CA MET A 95 -6.23 -6.35 11.22
C MET A 95 -6.87 -7.04 12.42
N GLY A 96 -6.88 -6.35 13.57
CA GLY A 96 -7.46 -6.85 14.80
C GLY A 96 -7.94 -5.75 15.73
N ASN A 97 -8.74 -6.12 16.73
CA ASN A 97 -9.27 -5.20 17.75
C ASN A 97 -8.25 -4.89 18.85
N SER A 98 -7.25 -5.72 19.00
CA SER A 98 -6.15 -5.59 19.97
C SER A 98 -4.92 -6.36 19.49
N ILE A 99 -3.79 -6.15 20.16
CA ILE A 99 -2.57 -6.93 19.93
C ILE A 99 -2.79 -8.42 20.19
N ASN A 100 -3.57 -8.78 21.22
CA ASN A 100 -3.87 -10.19 21.50
C ASN A 100 -4.76 -10.81 20.39
N ASP A 101 -5.77 -10.09 19.91
CA ASP A 101 -6.61 -10.54 18.78
C ASP A 101 -5.77 -10.77 17.51
N LEU A 102 -4.74 -9.95 17.28
CA LEU A 102 -3.79 -10.19 16.18
C LEU A 102 -2.97 -11.47 16.37
N LYS A 103 -2.51 -11.75 17.58
CA LYS A 103 -1.78 -12.99 17.89
C LYS A 103 -2.67 -14.22 17.66
N ASP A 104 -3.91 -14.19 18.16
CA ASP A 104 -4.88 -15.27 17.97
C ASP A 104 -5.14 -15.52 16.46
N LYS A 105 -5.19 -14.45 15.65
CA LYS A 105 -5.34 -14.56 14.19
C LYS A 105 -4.11 -15.14 13.50
N VAL A 106 -2.91 -14.79 13.94
CA VAL A 106 -1.67 -15.41 13.45
C VAL A 106 -1.68 -16.89 13.78
N ASP A 107 -2.05 -17.28 15.01
CA ASP A 107 -2.13 -18.67 15.43
C ASP A 107 -3.22 -19.45 14.63
N LEU A 108 -4.33 -18.79 14.31
CA LEU A 108 -5.35 -19.36 13.42
C LEU A 108 -4.79 -19.63 12.01
N MET A 109 -4.08 -18.66 11.43
CA MET A 109 -3.45 -18.82 10.11
C MET A 109 -2.37 -19.90 10.14
N SER A 110 -1.61 -20.00 11.21
CA SER A 110 -0.54 -21.00 11.39
C SER A 110 -1.06 -22.44 11.37
N LYS A 111 -2.29 -22.69 11.82
CA LYS A 111 -2.92 -24.02 11.75
C LYS A 111 -3.13 -24.49 10.30
N GLU A 112 -3.28 -23.56 9.36
CA GLU A 112 -3.48 -23.87 7.96
C GLU A 112 -2.20 -23.77 7.12
N LEU A 113 -1.34 -22.80 7.45
CA LEU A 113 -0.19 -22.41 6.63
C LEU A 113 1.16 -22.89 7.17
N GLY A 114 1.18 -23.40 8.42
CA GLY A 114 2.41 -23.73 9.12
C GLY A 114 2.97 -22.53 9.90
N GLU A 115 4.18 -22.68 10.45
CA GLU A 115 4.81 -21.61 11.23
C GLU A 115 5.10 -20.38 10.36
N PRO A 116 4.85 -19.17 10.87
CA PRO A 116 5.16 -17.96 10.13
C PRO A 116 6.68 -17.78 9.97
N ASN A 117 7.11 -17.40 8.76
CA ASN A 117 8.51 -17.08 8.47
C ASN A 117 8.88 -15.69 9.02
N MET A 118 7.93 -14.74 9.03
CA MET A 118 8.08 -13.40 9.57
C MET A 118 6.80 -12.96 10.28
N VAL A 119 6.94 -12.31 11.42
CA VAL A 119 5.85 -11.60 12.09
C VAL A 119 6.34 -10.20 12.42
N TYR A 120 5.75 -9.20 11.76
CA TYR A 120 5.92 -7.80 12.10
C TYR A 120 4.66 -7.28 12.78
N LEU A 121 4.74 -7.06 14.07
CA LEU A 121 3.64 -6.61 14.94
C LEU A 121 4.09 -5.37 15.71
N PRO A 122 3.86 -4.16 15.20
CA PRO A 122 4.20 -2.93 15.93
C PRO A 122 3.36 -2.86 17.21
N ILE A 123 4.00 -2.64 18.35
CA ILE A 123 3.32 -2.55 19.65
C ILE A 123 2.95 -1.10 20.01
N SER A 124 3.60 -0.11 19.37
CA SER A 124 3.37 1.33 19.60
C SER A 124 2.22 1.91 18.76
N GLN A 125 1.40 1.06 18.12
CA GLN A 125 0.27 1.50 17.31
C GLN A 125 -0.75 2.30 18.12
N THR A 126 -1.30 3.35 17.51
CA THR A 126 -2.33 4.20 18.11
C THR A 126 -3.58 4.26 17.23
N PRO A 127 -4.39 3.19 17.21
CA PRO A 127 -5.66 3.20 16.48
C PRO A 127 -6.58 4.33 16.95
N PHE A 128 -7.27 4.97 16.02
CA PHE A 128 -8.20 6.06 16.33
C PHE A 128 -9.44 6.02 15.44
N LYS A 129 -10.48 6.74 15.83
CA LYS A 129 -11.68 6.89 15.01
C LYS A 129 -11.52 8.11 14.11
N PRO A 130 -11.74 7.97 12.80
CA PRO A 130 -11.70 9.09 11.88
C PRO A 130 -12.91 10.03 12.10
N SER A 131 -12.79 11.27 11.65
CA SER A 131 -13.93 12.18 11.60
C SER A 131 -14.89 11.78 10.47
N GLY A 132 -16.17 12.21 10.56
CA GLY A 132 -17.14 11.99 9.47
C GLY A 132 -16.64 12.56 8.14
N VAL A 133 -15.97 13.72 8.17
CA VAL A 133 -15.35 14.32 6.97
C VAL A 133 -14.29 13.40 6.36
N ASP A 134 -13.46 12.73 7.17
CA ASP A 134 -12.46 11.78 6.66
C ASP A 134 -13.14 10.57 6.02
N ILE A 135 -14.19 10.06 6.64
CA ILE A 135 -14.94 8.91 6.13
C ILE A 135 -15.57 9.23 4.77
N GLU A 136 -16.20 10.39 4.61
CA GLU A 136 -16.77 10.83 3.33
C GLU A 136 -15.70 10.94 2.23
N ILE A 137 -14.55 11.55 2.53
CA ILE A 137 -13.44 11.65 1.59
C ILE A 137 -12.91 10.27 1.20
N ILE A 138 -12.74 9.35 2.15
CA ILE A 138 -12.26 7.99 1.90
C ILE A 138 -13.26 7.21 1.04
N LYS A 139 -14.56 7.33 1.31
CA LYS A 139 -15.61 6.70 0.51
C LYS A 139 -15.61 7.20 -0.94
N ALA A 140 -15.45 8.51 -1.15
CA ALA A 140 -15.33 9.09 -2.49
C ALA A 140 -14.07 8.59 -3.22
N LEU A 141 -12.91 8.56 -2.54
CA LEU A 141 -11.66 8.04 -3.08
C LEU A 141 -11.70 6.52 -3.36
N ALA A 142 -12.45 5.76 -2.59
CA ALA A 142 -12.60 4.32 -2.84
C ALA A 142 -13.37 4.03 -4.13
N LYS A 143 -14.32 4.90 -4.52
CA LYS A 143 -15.03 4.82 -5.80
C LYS A 143 -14.16 5.28 -6.98
N ASN A 144 -13.44 6.38 -6.81
CA ASN A 144 -12.50 6.90 -7.79
C ASN A 144 -11.19 7.33 -7.08
N PRO A 145 -10.20 6.44 -7.00
CA PRO A 145 -8.95 6.72 -6.27
C PRO A 145 -8.17 7.92 -6.78
N ARG A 146 -8.38 8.29 -8.05
CA ARG A 146 -7.73 9.43 -8.68
C ARG A 146 -8.63 10.66 -8.83
N ALA A 147 -9.81 10.66 -8.21
CA ALA A 147 -10.72 11.80 -8.25
C ALA A 147 -10.03 13.11 -7.85
N GLU A 148 -10.24 14.17 -8.61
CA GLU A 148 -9.75 15.50 -8.26
C GLU A 148 -10.54 16.06 -7.07
N THR A 149 -9.93 17.01 -6.35
CA THR A 149 -10.57 17.65 -5.18
C THR A 149 -11.94 18.27 -5.53
N ALA A 150 -12.10 18.78 -6.76
CA ALA A 150 -13.37 19.34 -7.24
C ALA A 150 -14.45 18.26 -7.42
N GLU A 151 -14.08 17.06 -7.89
CA GLU A 151 -14.99 15.92 -8.04
C GLU A 151 -15.45 15.41 -6.69
N ILE A 152 -14.50 15.25 -5.73
CA ILE A 152 -14.81 14.87 -4.35
C ILE A 152 -15.73 15.90 -3.71
N SER A 153 -15.48 17.21 -3.93
CA SER A 153 -16.33 18.30 -3.42
C SER A 153 -17.76 18.22 -3.97
N LYS A 154 -17.90 17.92 -5.26
CA LYS A 154 -19.22 17.74 -5.91
C LYS A 154 -19.98 16.54 -5.34
N GLU A 155 -19.29 15.44 -5.06
CA GLU A 155 -19.90 14.22 -4.53
C GLU A 155 -20.30 14.36 -3.05
N THR A 156 -19.41 14.96 -2.23
CA THR A 156 -19.59 15.01 -0.76
C THR A 156 -20.24 16.30 -0.26
N GLY A 157 -20.32 17.36 -1.08
CA GLY A 157 -20.73 18.69 -0.64
C GLY A 157 -19.69 19.42 0.23
N LEU A 158 -18.54 18.83 0.51
CA LEU A 158 -17.49 19.43 1.33
C LEU A 158 -16.73 20.52 0.55
N PRO A 159 -16.30 21.62 1.23
CA PRO A 159 -15.47 22.64 0.60
C PRO A 159 -14.12 22.06 0.12
N THR A 160 -13.69 22.43 -1.09
CA THR A 160 -12.43 21.96 -1.69
C THR A 160 -11.20 22.19 -0.80
N LYS A 161 -11.12 23.34 -0.10
CA LYS A 161 -10.05 23.63 0.88
C LYS A 161 -10.03 22.65 2.04
N THR A 162 -11.20 22.23 2.52
CA THR A 162 -11.32 21.23 3.59
C THR A 162 -10.82 19.88 3.11
N ILE A 163 -11.26 19.43 1.92
CA ILE A 163 -10.84 18.18 1.30
C ILE A 163 -9.33 18.18 1.14
N GLN A 164 -8.74 19.21 0.52
CA GLN A 164 -7.29 19.28 0.29
C GLN A 164 -6.49 19.19 1.60
N ARG A 165 -6.92 19.93 2.63
CA ARG A 165 -6.26 19.90 3.94
C ARG A 165 -6.33 18.51 4.59
N ARG A 166 -7.50 17.85 4.53
CA ARG A 166 -7.71 16.53 5.12
C ARG A 166 -6.94 15.46 4.37
N MET A 167 -6.98 15.47 3.03
CA MET A 167 -6.20 14.55 2.21
C MET A 167 -4.70 14.67 2.50
N ASN A 168 -4.15 15.90 2.51
CA ASN A 168 -2.74 16.12 2.84
C ASN A 168 -2.39 15.56 4.22
N ALA A 169 -3.27 15.72 5.22
CA ALA A 169 -3.06 15.19 6.56
C ALA A 169 -3.12 13.66 6.62
N LEU A 170 -3.99 13.02 5.85
CA LEU A 170 -4.08 11.56 5.76
C LEU A 170 -2.87 10.96 5.01
N GLU A 171 -2.50 11.56 3.89
CA GLU A 171 -1.38 11.11 3.05
C GLU A 171 -0.02 11.32 3.75
N SER A 172 0.20 12.48 4.39
CA SER A 172 1.47 12.79 5.10
C SER A 172 1.73 11.86 6.30
N ARG A 173 0.67 11.30 6.87
CA ARG A 173 0.73 10.30 7.96
C ARG A 173 0.72 8.87 7.46
N ASN A 174 0.78 8.64 6.14
CA ASN A 174 0.66 7.33 5.49
C ASN A 174 -0.64 6.56 5.84
N LEU A 175 -1.69 7.24 6.27
CA LEU A 175 -2.96 6.62 6.65
C LEU A 175 -3.81 6.23 5.45
N VAL A 176 -3.63 6.94 4.34
CA VAL A 176 -4.32 6.68 3.06
C VAL A 176 -3.32 6.83 1.92
N ARG A 177 -3.33 5.89 0.99
CA ARG A 177 -2.54 5.95 -0.23
C ARG A 177 -3.30 5.40 -1.42
N VAL A 178 -3.16 6.07 -2.55
CA VAL A 178 -3.60 5.53 -3.84
C VAL A 178 -2.46 4.74 -4.46
N LEU A 179 -2.72 3.48 -4.75
CA LEU A 179 -1.75 2.57 -5.37
C LEU A 179 -2.27 2.11 -6.73
N PRO A 180 -1.40 1.98 -7.73
CA PRO A 180 -1.79 1.39 -9.00
C PRO A 180 -2.06 -0.11 -8.82
N LEU A 181 -2.95 -0.66 -9.61
CA LEU A 181 -3.12 -2.11 -9.79
C LEU A 181 -2.38 -2.49 -11.08
N ILE A 182 -1.18 -3.01 -10.92
CA ILE A 182 -0.28 -3.38 -12.02
C ILE A 182 -0.25 -4.90 -12.17
N ASP A 183 -0.36 -5.37 -13.41
CA ASP A 183 -0.04 -6.74 -13.75
C ASP A 183 1.49 -6.90 -13.80
N LEU A 184 2.08 -7.40 -12.73
CA LEU A 184 3.54 -7.50 -12.60
C LEU A 184 4.15 -8.48 -13.60
N TYR A 185 3.39 -9.48 -14.08
CA TYR A 185 3.87 -10.40 -15.13
C TYR A 185 4.05 -9.70 -16.48
N LYS A 186 3.22 -8.67 -16.77
CA LYS A 186 3.30 -7.88 -17.99
C LYS A 186 4.22 -6.66 -17.86
N ALA A 187 4.40 -6.17 -16.64
CA ALA A 187 5.02 -4.88 -16.38
C ALA A 187 6.55 -4.86 -16.52
N ASP A 188 7.21 -6.02 -16.42
CA ASP A 188 8.67 -6.15 -16.46
C ASP A 188 9.40 -5.12 -15.56
N ILE A 189 8.77 -4.80 -14.42
CA ILE A 189 9.32 -4.03 -13.29
C ILE A 189 9.45 -4.96 -12.10
N VAL A 190 10.17 -4.52 -11.07
CA VAL A 190 10.34 -5.29 -9.84
C VAL A 190 9.76 -4.52 -8.66
N VAL A 191 8.79 -5.13 -7.98
CA VAL A 191 8.29 -4.70 -6.68
C VAL A 191 8.84 -5.66 -5.63
N PHE A 192 9.42 -5.12 -4.56
CA PHE A 192 10.04 -5.93 -3.53
C PHE A 192 9.94 -5.29 -2.15
N GLY A 193 9.90 -6.12 -1.11
CA GLY A 193 10.03 -5.71 0.28
C GLY A 193 11.42 -6.01 0.82
N ILE A 194 11.99 -5.13 1.62
CA ILE A 194 13.17 -5.39 2.44
C ILE A 194 12.75 -5.31 3.90
N PHE A 195 12.96 -6.40 4.63
CA PHE A 195 12.84 -6.45 6.08
C PHE A 195 14.21 -6.38 6.71
N SER A 196 14.35 -5.57 7.77
CA SER A 196 15.59 -5.47 8.56
C SER A 196 15.30 -5.03 9.98
N GLU A 197 16.13 -5.48 10.93
CA GLU A 197 16.11 -5.03 12.33
C GLU A 197 16.64 -3.58 12.50
N ILE A 198 17.33 -3.05 11.48
CA ILE A 198 17.91 -1.70 11.49
C ILE A 198 17.58 -0.91 10.22
N ILE A 199 16.35 -1.08 9.71
CA ILE A 199 15.88 -0.47 8.47
C ILE A 199 15.98 1.07 8.48
N SER A 200 15.89 1.69 9.66
CA SER A 200 16.01 3.15 9.84
C SER A 200 17.35 3.73 9.36
N LYS A 201 18.40 2.90 9.26
CA LYS A 201 19.73 3.28 8.77
C LYS A 201 19.87 3.19 7.24
N MET A 202 18.84 2.73 6.54
CA MET A 202 18.85 2.45 5.11
C MET A 202 18.24 3.57 4.26
N ASN A 203 18.70 4.81 4.43
CA ASN A 203 18.15 5.99 3.73
C ASN A 203 18.25 5.90 2.19
N PHE A 204 19.15 5.06 1.65
CA PHE A 204 19.24 4.82 0.21
C PHE A 204 17.96 4.22 -0.38
N LEU A 205 17.11 3.57 0.44
CA LEU A 205 15.80 3.05 0.02
C LEU A 205 14.78 4.16 -0.27
N ASP A 206 15.01 5.40 0.18
CA ASP A 206 14.14 6.55 -0.12
C ASP A 206 13.98 6.78 -1.63
N SER A 207 14.98 6.38 -2.40
CA SER A 207 14.96 6.50 -3.87
C SER A 207 13.97 5.55 -4.54
N CYS A 208 13.62 4.40 -3.93
CA CYS A 208 12.72 3.40 -4.49
C CYS A 208 11.46 3.16 -3.67
N LYS A 209 11.44 3.57 -2.39
CA LYS A 209 10.34 3.24 -1.51
C LYS A 209 9.03 3.93 -1.87
N PHE A 210 7.94 3.23 -1.66
CA PHE A 210 6.59 3.77 -1.75
C PHE A 210 5.71 3.40 -0.54
N LEU A 211 6.07 2.37 0.22
CA LEU A 211 5.48 2.05 1.52
C LEU A 211 6.59 1.76 2.54
N GLU A 212 6.33 2.10 3.78
CA GLU A 212 7.23 1.85 4.89
C GLU A 212 6.40 1.53 6.14
N PHE A 213 6.75 0.43 6.80
CA PHE A 213 6.18 0.02 8.07
C PHE A 213 7.33 -0.16 9.04
N LYS A 214 7.46 0.71 10.04
CA LYS A 214 8.57 0.63 11.00
C LYS A 214 8.15 0.94 12.42
N GLU A 215 8.87 0.34 13.36
CA GLU A 215 8.83 0.62 14.77
C GLU A 215 10.26 0.71 15.30
N GLY A 216 10.66 1.89 15.76
CA GLY A 216 12.06 2.15 16.08
C GLY A 216 12.96 1.93 14.85
N ASP A 217 13.94 1.06 14.99
CA ASP A 217 14.88 0.74 13.90
C ASP A 217 14.40 -0.40 13.00
N LYS A 218 13.50 -1.27 13.49
CA LYS A 218 13.01 -2.46 12.80
C LYS A 218 11.85 -2.13 11.86
N GLY A 219 11.78 -2.81 10.72
CA GLY A 219 10.63 -2.66 9.83
C GLY A 219 10.78 -3.27 8.45
N VAL A 220 9.80 -2.93 7.61
CA VAL A 220 9.71 -3.32 6.21
C VAL A 220 9.61 -2.06 5.35
N VAL A 221 10.42 -1.98 4.31
CA VAL A 221 10.30 -0.98 3.25
C VAL A 221 9.91 -1.68 1.96
N VAL A 222 8.86 -1.20 1.30
CA VAL A 222 8.41 -1.73 0.01
C VAL A 222 8.83 -0.77 -1.09
N CYS A 223 9.52 -1.31 -2.08
CA CYS A 223 10.16 -0.59 -3.18
C CYS A 223 9.64 -1.05 -4.55
N ALA A 224 9.72 -0.15 -5.52
CA ALA A 224 9.54 -0.47 -6.94
C ALA A 224 10.73 0.03 -7.74
N THR A 225 11.19 -0.77 -8.71
CA THR A 225 12.31 -0.43 -9.59
C THR A 225 12.13 -1.02 -10.98
N GLU A 226 12.87 -0.48 -11.95
CA GLU A 226 12.72 -0.81 -13.37
C GLU A 226 13.32 -2.16 -13.76
N SER A 227 14.15 -2.77 -12.91
CA SER A 227 14.83 -4.03 -13.24
C SER A 227 15.27 -4.84 -12.03
N MET A 228 15.44 -6.14 -12.24
CA MET A 228 16.02 -7.04 -11.23
C MET A 228 17.44 -6.62 -10.82
N GLY A 229 18.27 -6.15 -11.77
CA GLY A 229 19.62 -5.67 -11.45
C GLY A 229 19.62 -4.44 -10.52
N ASN A 230 18.60 -3.57 -10.58
CA ASN A 230 18.45 -2.50 -9.61
C ASN A 230 18.00 -3.04 -8.25
N ALA A 231 17.06 -3.99 -8.20
CA ALA A 231 16.64 -4.62 -6.95
C ALA A 231 17.82 -5.33 -6.24
N GLU A 232 18.66 -6.03 -7.01
CA GLU A 232 19.88 -6.68 -6.49
C GLU A 232 20.86 -5.67 -5.86
N LYS A 233 21.05 -4.50 -6.47
CA LYS A 233 21.89 -3.43 -5.89
C LYS A 233 21.35 -2.95 -4.54
N TYR A 234 20.03 -2.74 -4.44
CA TYR A 234 19.39 -2.35 -3.18
C TYR A 234 19.59 -3.43 -2.10
N LEU A 235 19.44 -4.70 -2.45
CA LEU A 235 19.68 -5.81 -1.52
C LEU A 235 21.15 -5.87 -1.06
N LYS A 236 22.09 -5.69 -1.99
CA LYS A 236 23.51 -5.66 -1.67
C LYS A 236 23.82 -4.56 -0.65
N PHE A 237 23.37 -3.34 -0.89
CA PHE A 237 23.55 -2.23 0.05
C PHE A 237 22.85 -2.48 1.40
N ALA A 238 21.65 -3.10 1.39
CA ALA A 238 20.99 -3.46 2.63
C ALA A 238 21.82 -4.44 3.45
N ARG A 239 22.39 -5.47 2.81
CA ARG A 239 23.23 -6.49 3.49
C ARG A 239 24.60 -5.97 3.92
N GLU A 240 25.12 -4.89 3.32
CA GLU A 240 26.31 -4.19 3.83
C GLU A 240 26.05 -3.53 5.20
N ILE A 241 24.78 -3.11 5.46
CA ILE A 241 24.37 -2.50 6.73
C ILE A 241 23.86 -3.56 7.71
N ASP A 242 23.05 -4.50 7.23
CA ASP A 242 22.47 -5.61 8.00
C ASP A 242 22.51 -6.89 7.16
N GLN A 243 23.45 -7.77 7.50
CA GLN A 243 23.66 -9.06 6.80
C GLN A 243 22.41 -9.96 6.83
N ASN A 244 21.53 -9.77 7.83
CA ASN A 244 20.31 -10.55 8.00
C ASN A 244 19.11 -9.94 7.25
N SER A 245 19.30 -8.86 6.49
CA SER A 245 18.24 -8.28 5.68
C SER A 245 17.62 -9.31 4.74
N GLN A 246 16.30 -9.41 4.76
CA GLN A 246 15.53 -10.31 3.91
C GLN A 246 14.89 -9.50 2.78
N ILE A 247 14.94 -10.03 1.57
CA ILE A 247 14.23 -9.49 0.42
C ILE A 247 13.10 -10.44 0.01
N MET A 248 11.94 -9.88 -0.28
CA MET A 248 10.79 -10.59 -0.80
C MET A 248 10.34 -9.94 -2.10
N ILE A 249 10.47 -10.66 -3.21
CA ILE A 249 10.09 -10.15 -4.54
C ILE A 249 8.62 -10.45 -4.78
N THR A 250 7.84 -9.40 -4.98
CA THR A 250 6.40 -9.48 -5.23
C THR A 250 6.12 -9.94 -6.66
N VAL A 251 5.28 -10.94 -6.83
CA VAL A 251 4.78 -11.39 -8.14
C VAL A 251 3.33 -11.03 -8.36
N ASP A 252 2.54 -10.89 -7.28
CA ASP A 252 1.15 -10.42 -7.33
C ASP A 252 0.76 -9.80 -5.98
N TYR A 253 -0.25 -8.93 -5.99
CA TYR A 253 -0.75 -8.31 -4.76
C TYR A 253 -2.22 -7.90 -4.90
N SER A 254 -2.92 -7.88 -3.79
CA SER A 254 -4.28 -7.35 -3.68
C SER A 254 -4.47 -6.55 -2.41
N ILE A 255 -5.28 -5.51 -2.50
CA ILE A 255 -5.62 -4.60 -1.39
C ILE A 255 -7.13 -4.61 -1.23
N ARG A 256 -7.59 -4.93 -0.03
CA ARG A 256 -9.00 -5.11 0.32
C ARG A 256 -9.59 -3.80 0.87
N THR A 257 -9.76 -2.81 -0.02
CA THR A 257 -10.42 -1.54 0.32
C THR A 257 -11.85 -1.74 0.84
N ASP A 258 -12.53 -2.79 0.35
CA ASP A 258 -13.87 -3.19 0.81
C ASP A 258 -13.96 -3.45 2.31
N ILE A 259 -12.92 -4.06 2.89
CA ILE A 259 -12.84 -4.30 4.35
C ILE A 259 -12.76 -2.98 5.11
N ALA A 260 -11.89 -2.07 4.67
CA ALA A 260 -11.77 -0.75 5.29
C ALA A 260 -13.08 0.05 5.22
N LEU A 261 -13.77 0.02 4.06
CA LEU A 261 -15.07 0.67 3.89
C LEU A 261 -16.12 0.13 4.85
N LYS A 262 -16.20 -1.19 5.00
CA LYS A 262 -17.13 -1.82 5.94
C LYS A 262 -16.88 -1.38 7.39
N GLU A 263 -15.62 -1.36 7.82
CA GLU A 263 -15.26 -0.91 9.17
C GLU A 263 -15.60 0.58 9.39
N LEU A 264 -15.39 1.42 8.38
CA LEU A 264 -15.75 2.85 8.42
C LEU A 264 -17.27 3.05 8.50
N GLU A 265 -18.06 2.27 7.77
CA GLU A 265 -19.52 2.28 7.85
C GLU A 265 -20.03 1.85 9.24
N ASP A 266 -19.41 0.84 9.83
CA ASP A 266 -19.74 0.40 11.21
C ASP A 266 -19.44 1.50 12.24
N ILE A 267 -18.37 2.30 12.04
CA ILE A 267 -18.05 3.45 12.90
C ILE A 267 -19.14 4.53 12.80
N GLU A 268 -19.58 4.87 11.57
CA GLU A 268 -20.64 5.87 11.36
C GLU A 268 -21.96 5.43 11.97
N ASN A 269 -22.38 4.19 11.72
CA ASN A 269 -23.63 3.66 12.25
C ASN A 269 -23.66 3.69 13.79
N LYS A 270 -22.56 3.34 14.45
CA LYS A 270 -22.44 3.42 15.90
C LYS A 270 -22.46 4.87 16.44
N ALA A 271 -21.98 5.83 15.67
CA ALA A 271 -22.04 7.24 16.04
C ALA A 271 -23.48 7.78 15.96
N ILE A 272 -24.24 7.43 14.94
CA ILE A 272 -25.65 7.82 14.75
C ILE A 272 -26.53 7.27 15.88
N ILE A 273 -26.32 6.01 16.29
CA ILE A 273 -27.11 5.37 17.38
C ILE A 273 -26.86 6.06 18.72
N ARG A 274 -25.64 6.59 18.97
CA ARG A 274 -25.31 7.27 20.23
C ARG A 274 -25.80 8.73 20.30
N SER A 275 -26.18 9.32 19.16
CA SER A 275 -26.68 10.70 19.06
C SER A 275 -28.21 10.78 19.15
N LYS A 276 -28.90 9.66 19.15
CA LYS A 276 -30.34 9.51 19.43
C LYS A 276 -30.56 9.09 20.90
#